data_011ab3f7d66b2879788327c08c6d8f70
#
_entry.id   011ab3f7d66b2879788327c08c6d8f70
#
_cell.length_a   1.000
_cell.length_b   1.000
_cell.length_c   1.000
_cell.angle_alpha   90.00
_cell.angle_beta   90.00
_cell.angle_gamma   90.00
#
_symmetry.space_group_name_H-M   'P 1'
#
loop_
_entity.id
_entity.type
_entity.pdbx_description
1 polymer ?
#
loop_
_entity_poly.entity_id
_entity_poly.type
_entity_poly.pdbx_seq_one_letter_code
_entity_poly.pdbx_strand_id
1 'polypeptide(L)'
;QVQTFVRFYGCNIKCGFCDERRKTGFKEYSAQELMSVIIKESNRVISFTGGEPLLYAGFLKEILPELKKKGFIVYLETNGTLKNKLLKIIDFLDIISMDIKLPSSTGCRAYWKAHADFLKEAVKKKAFVKSVITNKTTLSDIRKAVSIIKRIDKAIFFILQPITINNKIQKITKAQKFLDIANSTLDNVRFIPQVHKILDIR
;
A
#
# COMPACT_ATOMS: atom_id res chain seq x y z
N GLN A 1 -11.22 -9.74 6.53
CA GLN A 1 -10.40 -10.69 7.30
C GLN A 1 -9.55 -9.91 8.28
N VAL A 2 -9.49 -10.35 9.54
CA VAL A 2 -8.65 -9.74 10.57
C VAL A 2 -7.18 -10.01 10.26
N GLN A 3 -6.31 -9.02 10.50
CA GLN A 3 -4.88 -9.07 10.19
C GLN A 3 -4.06 -8.56 11.38
N THR A 4 -2.88 -9.11 11.57
CA THR A 4 -1.88 -8.53 12.47
C THR A 4 -0.99 -7.58 11.68
N PHE A 5 -0.86 -6.33 12.15
CA PHE A 5 -0.08 -5.30 11.47
C PHE A 5 1.31 -5.15 12.08
N VAL A 6 2.34 -5.29 11.25
CA VAL A 6 3.72 -4.93 11.57
C VAL A 6 4.05 -3.62 10.88
N ARG A 7 4.21 -2.53 11.65
CA ARG A 7 4.42 -1.18 11.13
C ARG A 7 5.88 -0.78 11.24
N PHE A 8 6.51 -0.55 10.09
CA PHE A 8 7.89 -0.09 10.01
C PHE A 8 7.98 1.44 10.16
N TYR A 9 9.04 1.89 10.80
CA TYR A 9 9.39 3.30 10.90
C TYR A 9 10.07 3.80 9.61
N GLY A 10 9.86 5.07 9.26
CA GLY A 10 10.53 5.72 8.15
C GLY A 10 9.93 5.41 6.78
N CYS A 11 10.13 6.34 5.86
CA CYS A 11 9.63 6.24 4.48
C CYS A 11 10.53 7.05 3.55
N ASN A 12 10.70 6.58 2.33
CA ASN A 12 11.44 7.29 1.27
C ASN A 12 10.62 8.39 0.56
N ILE A 13 9.33 8.54 0.91
CA ILE A 13 8.43 9.58 0.39
C ILE A 13 7.88 10.42 1.55
N LYS A 14 7.71 11.73 1.32
CA LYS A 14 7.20 12.66 2.33
C LYS A 14 5.82 13.21 1.92
N CYS A 15 4.78 12.37 1.90
CA CYS A 15 3.41 12.79 1.56
C CYS A 15 2.89 13.84 2.55
N GLY A 16 2.21 14.88 2.03
CA GLY A 16 1.72 16.00 2.85
C GLY A 16 0.66 15.60 3.89
N PHE A 17 -0.12 14.55 3.61
CA PHE A 17 -1.17 14.03 4.49
C PHE A 17 -0.75 12.80 5.31
N CYS A 18 0.55 12.45 5.33
CA CYS A 18 1.03 11.24 6.00
C CYS A 18 0.85 11.33 7.52
N ASP A 19 0.15 10.36 8.09
CA ASP A 19 -0.09 10.22 9.52
C ASP A 19 1.05 9.46 10.24
N GLU A 20 1.73 8.55 9.54
CA GLU A 20 2.84 7.75 10.11
C GLU A 20 4.01 8.63 10.59
N ARG A 21 4.26 9.78 9.96
CA ARG A 21 5.35 10.70 10.37
C ARG A 21 5.16 11.34 11.74
N ARG A 22 3.94 11.30 12.28
CA ARG A 22 3.60 11.88 13.60
C ARG A 22 3.62 10.84 14.72
N LYS A 23 3.80 9.55 14.38
CA LYS A 23 3.86 8.49 15.37
C LYS A 23 5.20 8.48 16.05
N THR A 24 5.16 8.21 17.34
CA THR A 24 6.31 8.06 18.25
C THR A 24 6.22 6.72 18.97
N GLY A 25 7.22 6.37 19.76
CA GLY A 25 7.19 5.16 20.56
C GLY A 25 7.47 3.88 19.75
N PHE A 26 8.26 3.98 18.69
CA PHE A 26 8.73 2.81 17.96
C PHE A 26 9.66 1.97 18.86
N LYS A 27 9.49 0.66 18.77
CA LYS A 27 10.34 -0.31 19.43
C LYS A 27 11.22 -1.02 18.40
N GLU A 28 12.48 -1.20 18.71
CA GLU A 28 13.38 -2.00 17.91
C GLU A 28 13.20 -3.49 18.22
N TYR A 29 13.24 -4.31 17.19
CA TYR A 29 13.15 -5.76 17.29
C TYR A 29 14.22 -6.40 16.42
N SER A 30 14.89 -7.40 16.95
CA SER A 30 15.60 -8.38 16.14
C SER A 30 14.61 -9.27 15.38
N ALA A 31 15.09 -9.98 14.36
CA ALA A 31 14.26 -10.92 13.59
C ALA A 31 13.62 -11.99 14.51
N GLN A 32 14.38 -12.53 15.46
CA GLN A 32 13.91 -13.54 16.40
C GLN A 32 12.84 -13.00 17.35
N GLU A 33 13.03 -11.81 17.89
CA GLU A 33 12.05 -11.16 18.78
C GLU A 33 10.74 -10.88 18.04
N LEU A 34 10.80 -10.31 16.81
CA LEU A 34 9.61 -10.05 16.04
C LEU A 34 8.87 -11.34 15.69
N MET A 35 9.60 -12.38 15.28
CA MET A 35 9.02 -13.70 15.03
C MET A 35 8.31 -14.26 16.25
N SER A 36 8.92 -14.15 17.44
CA SER A 36 8.33 -14.61 18.70
C SER A 36 7.03 -13.89 19.05
N VAL A 37 6.92 -12.60 18.69
CA VAL A 37 5.68 -11.83 18.84
C VAL A 37 4.63 -12.29 17.84
N ILE A 38 4.98 -12.37 16.55
CA ILE A 38 4.04 -12.73 15.47
C ILE A 38 3.43 -14.13 15.68
N ILE A 39 4.23 -15.12 16.10
CA ILE A 39 3.77 -16.50 16.27
C ILE A 39 2.72 -16.62 17.39
N LYS A 40 2.73 -15.73 18.37
CA LYS A 40 1.74 -15.69 19.46
C LYS A 40 0.39 -15.12 19.01
N GLU A 41 0.36 -14.42 17.87
CA GLU A 41 -0.88 -13.85 17.34
C GLU A 41 -1.80 -14.95 16.81
N SER A 42 -3.10 -14.81 17.06
CA SER A 42 -4.13 -15.73 16.56
C SER A 42 -4.39 -15.59 15.06
N ASN A 43 -4.07 -14.44 14.49
CA ASN A 43 -4.30 -14.13 13.08
C ASN A 43 -3.26 -14.79 12.18
N ARG A 44 -3.73 -15.42 11.12
CA ARG A 44 -2.85 -16.06 10.11
C ARG A 44 -2.43 -15.11 8.99
N VAL A 45 -2.97 -13.88 8.94
CA VAL A 45 -2.58 -12.88 7.96
C VAL A 45 -1.72 -11.82 8.64
N ILE A 46 -0.48 -11.68 8.18
CA ILE A 46 0.46 -10.67 8.67
C ILE A 46 0.64 -9.60 7.60
N SER A 47 0.30 -8.37 7.95
CA SER A 47 0.40 -7.21 7.07
C SER A 47 1.61 -6.37 7.44
N PHE A 48 2.60 -6.34 6.55
CA PHE A 48 3.77 -5.49 6.65
C PHE A 48 3.48 -4.14 6.01
N THR A 49 3.49 -3.08 6.81
CA THR A 49 3.07 -1.72 6.45
C THR A 49 3.88 -0.67 7.22
N GLY A 50 3.37 0.54 7.42
CA GLY A 50 3.96 1.60 8.20
C GLY A 50 4.39 2.78 7.34
N GLY A 51 5.65 3.22 7.45
CA GLY A 51 6.23 4.16 6.51
C GLY A 51 6.40 3.50 5.14
N GLU A 52 7.54 2.83 4.93
CA GLU A 52 7.76 1.98 3.75
C GLU A 52 8.52 0.71 4.17
N PRO A 53 7.82 -0.44 4.24
CA PRO A 53 8.43 -1.69 4.73
C PRO A 53 9.57 -2.18 3.83
N LEU A 54 9.58 -1.87 2.54
CA LEU A 54 10.65 -2.29 1.63
C LEU A 54 12.00 -1.60 1.90
N LEU A 55 12.06 -0.54 2.72
CA LEU A 55 13.33 -0.03 3.22
C LEU A 55 14.08 -1.11 4.02
N TYR A 56 13.34 -2.00 4.66
CA TYR A 56 13.81 -3.10 5.49
C TYR A 56 13.79 -4.46 4.79
N ALA A 57 13.94 -4.47 3.45
CA ALA A 57 13.86 -5.70 2.66
C ALA A 57 14.90 -6.76 3.07
N GLY A 58 16.06 -6.36 3.61
CA GLY A 58 17.04 -7.28 4.20
C GLY A 58 16.46 -8.02 5.41
N PHE A 59 15.95 -7.27 6.37
CA PHE A 59 15.29 -7.80 7.57
C PHE A 59 14.07 -8.67 7.21
N LEU A 60 13.24 -8.22 6.27
CA LEU A 60 12.10 -9.01 5.79
C LEU A 60 12.54 -10.35 5.19
N LYS A 61 13.66 -10.37 4.46
CA LYS A 61 14.21 -11.61 3.87
C LYS A 61 14.60 -12.64 4.94
N GLU A 62 14.93 -12.22 6.14
CA GLU A 62 15.26 -13.13 7.25
C GLU A 62 14.01 -13.78 7.84
N ILE A 63 12.91 -13.04 7.99
CA ILE A 63 11.73 -13.51 8.71
C ILE A 63 10.68 -14.16 7.80
N LEU A 64 10.53 -13.71 6.55
CA LEU A 64 9.44 -14.15 5.67
C LEU A 64 9.49 -15.66 5.35
N PRO A 65 10.65 -16.30 5.09
CA PRO A 65 10.71 -17.74 4.86
C PRO A 65 10.13 -18.55 6.01
N GLU A 66 10.43 -18.18 7.24
CA GLU A 66 9.93 -18.87 8.43
C GLU A 66 8.42 -18.65 8.64
N LEU A 67 7.92 -17.44 8.37
CA LEU A 67 6.48 -17.18 8.37
C LEU A 67 5.76 -18.05 7.35
N LYS A 68 6.32 -18.21 6.15
CA LYS A 68 5.74 -19.07 5.10
C LYS A 68 5.73 -20.53 5.52
N LYS A 69 6.82 -21.06 6.09
CA LYS A 69 6.90 -22.42 6.64
C LYS A 69 5.83 -22.68 7.71
N LYS A 70 5.50 -21.66 8.52
CA LYS A 70 4.46 -21.74 9.57
C LYS A 70 3.04 -21.50 9.03
N GLY A 71 2.85 -21.37 7.72
CA GLY A 71 1.54 -21.24 7.07
C GLY A 71 0.91 -19.83 7.20
N PHE A 72 1.69 -18.80 7.48
CA PHE A 72 1.16 -17.44 7.47
C PHE A 72 0.96 -16.92 6.04
N ILE A 73 -0.09 -16.14 5.86
CA ILE A 73 -0.35 -15.35 4.66
C ILE A 73 0.37 -14.00 4.83
N VAL A 74 1.30 -13.72 3.93
CA VAL A 74 2.12 -12.51 3.97
C VAL A 74 1.54 -11.45 3.05
N TYR A 75 1.14 -10.35 3.65
CA TYR A 75 0.56 -9.19 2.98
C TYR A 75 1.52 -8.01 3.05
N LEU A 76 1.81 -7.36 1.92
CA LEU A 76 2.66 -6.18 1.84
C LEU A 76 1.84 -4.95 1.44
N GLU A 77 1.87 -3.89 2.25
CA GLU A 77 1.43 -2.56 1.86
C GLU A 77 2.64 -1.66 1.57
N THR A 78 2.74 -1.15 0.36
CA THR A 78 3.92 -0.40 -0.09
C THR A 78 3.55 0.79 -0.96
N ASN A 79 4.40 1.81 -0.97
CA ASN A 79 4.26 2.96 -1.86
C ASN A 79 4.67 2.66 -3.33
N GLY A 80 5.09 1.44 -3.63
CA GLY A 80 5.35 0.98 -4.99
C GLY A 80 6.52 1.67 -5.72
N THR A 81 7.54 2.15 -5.02
CA THR A 81 8.67 2.83 -5.65
C THR A 81 9.98 2.07 -5.59
N LEU A 82 10.07 1.00 -4.80
CA LEU A 82 11.29 0.27 -4.50
C LEU A 82 11.33 -1.12 -5.16
N LYS A 83 11.20 -1.18 -6.50
CA LYS A 83 11.19 -2.43 -7.28
C LYS A 83 12.32 -3.39 -6.89
N ASN A 84 13.57 -2.91 -6.85
CA ASN A 84 14.73 -3.77 -6.56
C ASN A 84 14.71 -4.36 -5.14
N LYS A 85 14.01 -3.71 -4.21
CA LYS A 85 13.79 -4.23 -2.86
C LYS A 85 12.66 -5.27 -2.86
N LEU A 86 11.60 -5.04 -3.65
CA LEU A 86 10.53 -6.04 -3.84
C LEU A 86 11.09 -7.36 -4.35
N LEU A 87 11.93 -7.33 -5.37
CA LEU A 87 12.53 -8.53 -5.98
C LEU A 87 13.31 -9.40 -4.99
N LYS A 88 13.78 -8.84 -3.87
CA LYS A 88 14.48 -9.61 -2.83
C LYS A 88 13.57 -10.49 -1.99
N ILE A 89 12.26 -10.20 -1.96
CA ILE A 89 11.30 -10.83 -1.05
C ILE A 89 10.02 -11.30 -1.72
N ILE A 90 9.83 -11.02 -3.01
CA ILE A 90 8.58 -11.26 -3.72
C ILE A 90 8.11 -12.71 -3.64
N ASP A 91 9.04 -13.66 -3.63
CA ASP A 91 8.72 -15.09 -3.58
C ASP A 91 7.96 -15.49 -2.31
N PHE A 92 8.16 -14.76 -1.23
CA PHE A 92 7.53 -15.00 0.07
C PHE A 92 6.22 -14.23 0.28
N LEU A 93 5.83 -13.36 -0.67
CA LEU A 93 4.61 -12.56 -0.58
C LEU A 93 3.41 -13.31 -1.19
N ASP A 94 2.26 -13.19 -0.56
CA ASP A 94 0.99 -13.70 -1.07
C ASP A 94 0.13 -12.59 -1.68
N ILE A 95 0.09 -11.41 -1.01
CA ILE A 95 -0.75 -10.29 -1.42
C ILE A 95 0.07 -8.99 -1.39
N ILE A 96 -0.07 -8.18 -2.43
CA ILE A 96 0.59 -6.88 -2.52
C ILE A 96 -0.45 -5.77 -2.73
N SER A 97 -0.56 -4.87 -1.77
CA SER A 97 -1.29 -3.60 -1.88
C SER A 97 -0.34 -2.48 -2.25
N MET A 98 -0.35 -2.11 -3.52
CA MET A 98 0.50 -1.04 -4.02
C MET A 98 -0.23 0.30 -4.02
N ASP A 99 0.35 1.32 -3.40
CA ASP A 99 -0.22 2.66 -3.39
C ASP A 99 0.46 3.55 -4.44
N ILE A 100 -0.22 3.84 -5.56
CA ILE A 100 0.24 4.84 -6.52
C ILE A 100 0.11 6.23 -5.88
N LYS A 101 1.25 6.86 -5.59
CA LYS A 101 1.33 8.17 -4.96
C LYS A 101 1.13 9.28 -6.00
N LEU A 102 -0.12 9.76 -6.11
CA LEU A 102 -0.51 10.83 -7.02
C LEU A 102 0.15 12.15 -6.61
N PRO A 103 0.93 12.83 -7.47
CA PRO A 103 1.63 14.08 -7.13
C PRO A 103 0.71 15.16 -6.57
N SER A 104 -0.43 15.40 -7.22
CA SER A 104 -1.38 16.42 -6.80
C SER A 104 -2.05 16.12 -5.45
N SER A 105 -2.17 14.83 -5.09
CA SER A 105 -2.74 14.39 -3.82
C SER A 105 -1.70 14.48 -2.70
N THR A 106 -0.49 14.00 -2.96
CA THR A 106 0.57 13.84 -1.95
C THR A 106 1.44 15.08 -1.75
N GLY A 107 1.51 15.97 -2.75
CA GLY A 107 2.48 17.07 -2.80
C GLY A 107 3.91 16.62 -3.10
N CYS A 108 4.10 15.35 -3.49
CA CYS A 108 5.41 14.80 -3.84
C CYS A 108 5.68 14.88 -5.34
N ARG A 109 6.95 14.70 -5.73
CA ARG A 109 7.29 14.52 -7.14
C ARG A 109 6.59 13.30 -7.73
N ALA A 110 6.51 13.25 -9.06
CA ALA A 110 5.94 12.12 -9.77
C ALA A 110 6.87 10.88 -9.74
N TYR A 111 6.28 9.72 -9.44
CA TYR A 111 6.98 8.43 -9.44
C TYR A 111 6.45 7.47 -10.52
N TRP A 112 5.88 7.99 -11.61
CA TRP A 112 5.15 7.21 -12.63
C TRP A 112 5.93 6.03 -13.18
N LYS A 113 7.22 6.26 -13.54
CA LYS A 113 8.08 5.18 -14.05
C LYS A 113 8.33 4.13 -12.97
N ALA A 114 8.67 4.56 -11.75
CA ALA A 114 8.90 3.63 -10.64
C ALA A 114 7.66 2.79 -10.33
N HIS A 115 6.48 3.41 -10.29
CA HIS A 115 5.21 2.71 -10.11
C HIS A 115 4.91 1.70 -11.21
N ALA A 116 5.15 2.07 -12.48
CA ALA A 116 4.95 1.16 -13.60
C ALA A 116 5.91 -0.04 -13.53
N ASP A 117 7.18 0.22 -13.26
CA ASP A 117 8.21 -0.83 -13.16
C ASP A 117 7.97 -1.76 -11.95
N PHE A 118 7.45 -1.20 -10.84
CA PHE A 118 7.08 -1.96 -9.65
C PHE A 118 5.86 -2.86 -9.92
N LEU A 119 4.80 -2.30 -10.50
CA LEU A 119 3.54 -3.00 -10.72
C LEU A 119 3.73 -4.20 -11.67
N LYS A 120 4.61 -4.10 -12.68
CA LYS A 120 4.97 -5.22 -13.56
C LYS A 120 5.48 -6.45 -12.79
N GLU A 121 6.20 -6.23 -11.70
CA GLU A 121 6.67 -7.33 -10.85
C GLU A 121 5.59 -7.78 -9.86
N ALA A 122 4.88 -6.82 -9.27
CA ALA A 122 3.87 -7.09 -8.24
C ALA A 122 2.73 -7.99 -8.74
N VAL A 123 2.34 -7.89 -10.01
CA VAL A 123 1.26 -8.72 -10.60
C VAL A 123 1.62 -10.19 -10.75
N LYS A 124 2.86 -10.59 -10.54
CA LYS A 124 3.26 -12.00 -10.41
C LYS A 124 2.67 -12.64 -9.14
N LYS A 125 2.16 -11.82 -8.23
CA LYS A 125 1.43 -12.22 -7.02
C LYS A 125 0.01 -11.65 -7.07
N LYS A 126 -0.82 -11.99 -6.09
CA LYS A 126 -2.13 -11.33 -5.95
C LYS A 126 -1.92 -9.86 -5.60
N ALA A 127 -2.04 -8.99 -6.58
CA ALA A 127 -1.80 -7.56 -6.40
C ALA A 127 -3.05 -6.73 -6.67
N PHE A 128 -3.18 -5.62 -5.96
CA PHE A 128 -4.11 -4.56 -6.29
C PHE A 128 -3.48 -3.19 -6.05
N VAL A 129 -4.03 -2.19 -6.71
CA VAL A 129 -3.55 -0.81 -6.65
C VAL A 129 -4.54 0.04 -5.87
N LYS A 130 -4.02 0.89 -5.00
CA LYS A 130 -4.81 1.95 -4.36
C LYS A 130 -4.18 3.32 -4.61
N SER A 131 -4.98 4.36 -4.51
CA SER A 131 -4.50 5.75 -4.50
C SER A 131 -5.35 6.58 -3.54
N VAL A 132 -4.69 7.28 -2.63
CA VAL A 132 -5.38 8.25 -1.77
C VAL A 132 -5.71 9.48 -2.59
N ILE A 133 -6.99 9.86 -2.60
CA ILE A 133 -7.51 11.04 -3.29
C ILE A 133 -7.93 12.12 -2.31
N THR A 134 -7.68 13.37 -2.69
CA THR A 134 -8.01 14.59 -1.94
C THR A 134 -8.73 15.58 -2.87
N ASN A 135 -9.19 16.70 -2.35
CA ASN A 135 -9.74 17.77 -3.20
C ASN A 135 -8.68 18.44 -4.09
N LYS A 136 -7.37 18.25 -3.78
CA LYS A 136 -6.26 18.69 -4.64
C LYS A 136 -5.99 17.74 -5.81
N THR A 137 -6.48 16.50 -5.76
CA THR A 137 -6.27 15.49 -6.80
C THR A 137 -6.75 15.99 -8.16
N THR A 138 -5.91 15.84 -9.18
CA THR A 138 -6.23 16.26 -10.55
C THR A 138 -6.74 15.09 -11.40
N LEU A 139 -7.56 15.41 -12.42
CA LEU A 139 -8.00 14.43 -13.42
C LEU A 139 -6.80 13.87 -14.21
N SER A 140 -5.77 14.67 -14.43
CA SER A 140 -4.54 14.26 -15.12
C SER A 140 -3.83 13.14 -14.38
N ASP A 141 -3.68 13.25 -13.06
CA ASP A 141 -3.04 12.22 -12.23
C ASP A 141 -3.83 10.92 -12.23
N ILE A 142 -5.17 11.01 -12.16
CA ILE A 142 -6.03 9.82 -12.27
C ILE A 142 -5.87 9.14 -13.64
N ARG A 143 -5.94 9.90 -14.75
CA ARG A 143 -5.70 9.36 -16.10
C ARG A 143 -4.34 8.69 -16.22
N LYS A 144 -3.30 9.28 -15.61
CA LYS A 144 -1.96 8.70 -15.63
C LYS A 144 -1.88 7.39 -14.85
N ALA A 145 -2.45 7.32 -13.64
CA ALA A 145 -2.53 6.10 -12.85
C ALA A 145 -3.29 4.99 -13.60
N VAL A 146 -4.48 5.30 -14.13
CA VAL A 146 -5.30 4.40 -14.94
C VAL A 146 -4.52 3.89 -16.17
N SER A 147 -3.81 4.78 -16.87
CA SER A 147 -2.98 4.40 -18.04
C SER A 147 -1.84 3.44 -17.66
N ILE A 148 -1.24 3.58 -16.49
CA ILE A 148 -0.21 2.65 -15.99
C ILE A 148 -0.82 1.28 -15.73
N ILE A 149 -1.94 1.23 -15.02
CA ILE A 149 -2.63 -0.02 -14.68
C ILE A 149 -3.07 -0.74 -15.95
N LYS A 150 -3.79 -0.04 -16.86
CA LYS A 150 -4.28 -0.60 -18.14
C LYS A 150 -3.17 -1.26 -18.96
N ARG A 151 -1.97 -0.63 -19.02
CA ARG A 151 -0.84 -1.15 -19.81
C ARG A 151 -0.25 -2.44 -19.27
N ILE A 152 -0.54 -2.77 -18.01
CA ILE A 152 -0.07 -3.98 -17.37
C ILE A 152 -1.18 -5.04 -17.37
N ASP A 153 -2.31 -4.71 -16.78
CA ASP A 153 -3.51 -5.55 -16.80
C ASP A 153 -4.71 -4.71 -16.34
N LYS A 154 -5.74 -4.57 -17.20
CA LYS A 154 -6.96 -3.81 -16.89
C LYS A 154 -7.85 -4.47 -15.83
N ALA A 155 -7.64 -5.76 -15.55
CA ALA A 155 -8.37 -6.51 -14.54
C ALA A 155 -7.86 -6.27 -13.10
N ILE A 156 -6.72 -5.61 -12.93
CA ILE A 156 -6.20 -5.25 -11.61
C ILE A 156 -7.22 -4.37 -10.87
N PHE A 157 -7.54 -4.73 -9.63
CA PHE A 157 -8.38 -3.88 -8.78
C PHE A 157 -7.70 -2.52 -8.55
N PHE A 158 -8.40 -1.45 -8.88
CA PHE A 158 -8.00 -0.09 -8.57
C PHE A 158 -8.92 0.53 -7.52
N ILE A 159 -8.37 0.89 -6.37
CA ILE A 159 -9.08 1.45 -5.24
C ILE A 159 -8.79 2.95 -5.13
N LEU A 160 -9.80 3.77 -5.36
CA LEU A 160 -9.80 5.19 -5.04
C LEU A 160 -10.19 5.36 -3.57
N GLN A 161 -9.25 5.84 -2.76
CA GLN A 161 -9.40 5.94 -1.33
C GLN A 161 -9.51 7.40 -0.89
N PRO A 162 -10.70 7.90 -0.49
CA PRO A 162 -10.82 9.27 0.00
C PRO A 162 -10.02 9.45 1.29
N ILE A 163 -9.34 10.59 1.38
CA ILE A 163 -8.56 10.92 2.57
C ILE A 163 -9.48 11.01 3.80
N THR A 164 -9.01 10.46 4.91
CA THR A 164 -9.66 10.56 6.23
C THR A 164 -8.83 11.46 7.14
N ILE A 165 -9.44 12.49 7.69
CA ILE A 165 -8.83 13.46 8.62
C ILE A 165 -9.65 13.47 9.89
N ASN A 166 -9.01 13.32 11.04
CA ASN A 166 -9.67 13.28 12.36
C ASN A 166 -10.86 12.27 12.38
N ASN A 167 -10.60 11.06 11.92
CA ASN A 167 -11.56 9.95 11.81
C ASN A 167 -12.80 10.26 10.93
N LYS A 168 -12.78 11.35 10.14
CA LYS A 168 -13.85 11.70 9.21
C LYS A 168 -13.41 11.60 7.78
N ILE A 169 -14.18 10.86 6.96
CA ILE A 169 -13.99 10.78 5.51
C ILE A 169 -14.22 12.16 4.93
N GLN A 170 -13.26 12.67 4.15
CA GLN A 170 -13.42 13.94 3.48
C GLN A 170 -14.26 13.80 2.22
N LYS A 171 -15.24 14.70 2.04
CA LYS A 171 -15.99 14.80 0.78
C LYS A 171 -15.04 15.23 -0.34
N ILE A 172 -14.94 14.41 -1.37
CA ILE A 172 -14.13 14.70 -2.57
C ILE A 172 -15.05 15.18 -3.69
N THR A 173 -14.99 16.46 -4.01
CA THR A 173 -15.93 17.10 -4.97
C THR A 173 -15.85 16.50 -6.38
N LYS A 174 -14.68 15.95 -6.77
CA LYS A 174 -14.45 15.34 -8.08
C LYS A 174 -14.55 13.81 -8.07
N ALA A 175 -14.99 13.19 -6.97
CA ALA A 175 -14.98 11.73 -6.81
C ALA A 175 -15.68 11.00 -7.97
N GLN A 176 -16.88 11.47 -8.38
CA GLN A 176 -17.59 10.86 -9.50
C GLN A 176 -16.78 10.91 -10.80
N LYS A 177 -16.18 12.07 -11.13
CA LYS A 177 -15.34 12.21 -12.34
C LYS A 177 -14.13 11.29 -12.30
N PHE A 178 -13.54 11.03 -11.12
CA PHE A 178 -12.44 10.08 -10.98
C PHE A 178 -12.89 8.65 -11.22
N LEU A 179 -14.06 8.28 -10.68
CA LEU A 179 -14.69 6.96 -10.93
C LEU A 179 -15.02 6.77 -12.40
N ASP A 180 -15.61 7.77 -13.06
CA ASP A 180 -15.96 7.69 -14.49
C ASP A 180 -14.73 7.44 -15.37
N ILE A 181 -13.62 8.18 -15.11
CA ILE A 181 -12.34 7.98 -15.81
C ILE A 181 -11.79 6.59 -15.58
N ALA A 182 -11.84 6.09 -14.37
CA ALA A 182 -11.31 4.78 -14.05
C ALA A 182 -12.17 3.65 -14.62
N ASN A 183 -13.50 3.71 -14.43
CA ASN A 183 -14.45 2.70 -14.93
C ASN A 183 -14.54 2.63 -16.45
N SER A 184 -14.30 3.75 -17.16
CA SER A 184 -14.28 3.73 -18.64
C SER A 184 -13.08 2.94 -19.20
N THR A 185 -12.14 2.54 -18.37
CA THR A 185 -10.86 2.00 -18.83
C THR A 185 -10.46 0.69 -18.13
N LEU A 186 -10.79 0.53 -16.85
CA LEU A 186 -10.43 -0.62 -16.02
C LEU A 186 -11.67 -1.44 -15.66
N ASP A 187 -11.50 -2.75 -15.54
CA ASP A 187 -12.60 -3.68 -15.28
C ASP A 187 -13.04 -3.67 -13.81
N ASN A 188 -12.11 -3.38 -12.88
CA ASN A 188 -12.34 -3.50 -11.44
C ASN A 188 -11.95 -2.22 -10.69
N VAL A 189 -12.89 -1.28 -10.56
CA VAL A 189 -12.70 -0.05 -9.79
C VAL A 189 -13.56 -0.07 -8.53
N ARG A 190 -13.00 0.40 -7.41
CA ARG A 190 -13.70 0.53 -6.13
C ARG A 190 -13.41 1.88 -5.49
N PHE A 191 -14.40 2.39 -4.78
CA PHE A 191 -14.26 3.56 -3.92
C PHE A 191 -14.39 3.11 -2.48
N ILE A 192 -13.26 2.99 -1.77
CA ILE A 192 -13.21 2.42 -0.41
C ILE A 192 -12.55 3.41 0.53
N PRO A 193 -13.22 3.86 1.60
CA PRO A 193 -12.61 4.75 2.60
C PRO A 193 -11.52 4.02 3.42
N GLN A 194 -10.74 4.80 4.17
CA GLN A 194 -9.76 4.27 5.13
C GLN A 194 -10.48 3.69 6.35
N VAL A 195 -10.97 2.45 6.25
CA VAL A 195 -11.83 1.80 7.25
C VAL A 195 -11.19 1.76 8.63
N HIS A 196 -9.90 1.46 8.72
CA HIS A 196 -9.15 1.43 9.98
C HIS A 196 -9.20 2.76 10.74
N LYS A 197 -9.24 3.91 10.02
CA LYS A 197 -9.35 5.24 10.64
C LYS A 197 -10.78 5.57 11.08
N ILE A 198 -11.79 4.95 10.46
CA ILE A 198 -13.20 5.17 10.83
C ILE A 198 -13.53 4.37 12.06
N LEU A 199 -13.03 3.14 12.14
CA LEU A 199 -13.26 2.21 13.24
C LEU A 199 -12.27 2.38 14.40
N ASP A 200 -11.35 3.34 14.30
CA ASP A 200 -10.23 3.59 15.25
C ASP A 200 -9.43 2.31 15.58
N ILE A 201 -9.28 1.42 14.59
CA ILE A 201 -8.48 0.21 14.71
C ILE A 201 -7.02 0.57 14.39
N ARG A 202 -6.14 0.34 15.35
CA ARG A 202 -4.71 0.64 15.27
C ARG A 202 -3.88 -0.61 15.06
#